data_242796446af4be338b3f957aab33be6c
#
_entry.id   242796446af4be338b3f957aab33be6c
#
_cell.length_a   1.000
_cell.length_b   1.000
_cell.length_c   1.000
_cell.angle_alpha   90.00
_cell.angle_beta   90.00
_cell.angle_gamma   90.00
#
_symmetry.space_group_name_H-M   'P 1'
#
loop_
_entity.id
_entity.type
_entity.pdbx_description
1 polymer ?
#
loop_
_entity_poly.entity_id
_entity_poly.type
_entity_poly.pdbx_seq_one_letter_code
_entity_poly.pdbx_strand_id
1 'polypeptide(L)'
;RRIAGLKDVERYDIVVFNYPNGDTVATKHQDDDYYRLKFHNGVKALHTNKSLYGDIIARPVDRRENYVKRCVGLPGDELKIVDNEVYINGTQLENPRYLQHNYFIITRPGNSIADRTWRNLGVYNSDLYEITNPQVNLALGLEPDSVSGALNKVYMSPLTEEMKSKLQELQTVQEIVIVPSEFFGKDYVYPLSEDNTWTRSNYGPILIPKRGTTVKLTPENIALYERCIKVYEGNDFMVEGDKCTIDGKPVTEYTFK
;
A
#
# COMPACT_ATOMS: atom_id res chain seq x y z
N ARG A 1 -5.70 14.09 -27.65
CA ARG A 1 -5.91 15.53 -27.33
C ARG A 1 -6.30 15.60 -25.86
N ARG A 2 -5.59 16.38 -25.04
CA ARG A 2 -5.98 16.65 -23.66
C ARG A 2 -7.12 17.68 -23.65
N ILE A 3 -8.14 17.43 -22.84
CA ILE A 3 -9.21 18.36 -22.55
C ILE A 3 -8.74 19.25 -21.39
N ALA A 4 -9.11 20.53 -21.42
CA ALA A 4 -8.82 21.44 -20.29
C ALA A 4 -9.52 20.94 -19.02
N GLY A 5 -8.84 21.01 -17.87
CA GLY A 5 -9.43 20.67 -16.59
C GLY A 5 -10.58 21.64 -16.24
N LEU A 6 -11.61 21.09 -15.61
CA LEU A 6 -12.77 21.88 -15.15
C LEU A 6 -12.52 22.52 -13.78
N LYS A 7 -11.75 21.84 -12.93
CA LYS A 7 -11.32 22.31 -11.60
C LYS A 7 -10.00 21.64 -11.21
N ASP A 8 -9.34 22.19 -10.22
CA ASP A 8 -8.22 21.54 -9.55
C ASP A 8 -8.71 20.40 -8.66
N VAL A 9 -7.84 19.42 -8.42
CA VAL A 9 -8.13 18.31 -7.52
C VAL A 9 -8.05 18.79 -6.07
N GLU A 10 -9.08 18.49 -5.29
CA GLU A 10 -9.17 18.82 -3.88
C GLU A 10 -8.95 17.57 -3.00
N ARG A 11 -8.64 17.78 -1.74
CA ARG A 11 -8.54 16.69 -0.77
C ARG A 11 -9.88 15.99 -0.62
N TYR A 12 -9.84 14.65 -0.58
CA TYR A 12 -10.97 13.72 -0.59
C TYR A 12 -11.72 13.56 -1.92
N ASP A 13 -11.35 14.26 -3.00
CA ASP A 13 -11.89 13.96 -4.32
C ASP A 13 -11.59 12.48 -4.69
N ILE A 14 -12.54 11.86 -5.37
CA ILE A 14 -12.34 10.56 -5.99
C ILE A 14 -11.70 10.78 -7.36
N VAL A 15 -10.45 10.35 -7.49
CA VAL A 15 -9.67 10.54 -8.72
C VAL A 15 -9.49 9.23 -9.47
N VAL A 16 -9.57 9.32 -10.80
CA VAL A 16 -9.26 8.22 -11.71
C VAL A 16 -7.93 8.54 -12.39
N PHE A 17 -6.99 7.60 -12.33
CA PHE A 17 -5.66 7.79 -12.92
C PHE A 17 -5.10 6.47 -13.43
N ASN A 18 -4.17 6.54 -14.39
CA ASN A 18 -3.46 5.36 -14.82
C ASN A 18 -2.50 4.88 -13.73
N TYR A 19 -2.49 3.56 -13.49
CA TYR A 19 -1.57 2.96 -12.52
C TYR A 19 -0.12 3.33 -12.88
N PRO A 20 0.62 4.00 -11.98
CA PRO A 20 1.95 4.52 -12.30
C PRO A 20 2.93 3.47 -12.78
N ASN A 21 2.94 2.29 -12.15
CA ASN A 21 3.84 1.20 -12.49
C ASN A 21 3.31 0.33 -13.65
N GLY A 22 2.13 0.62 -14.20
CA GLY A 22 1.52 -0.09 -15.33
C GLY A 22 2.12 0.28 -16.69
N ASP A 23 3.17 1.09 -16.73
CA ASP A 23 3.85 1.52 -17.97
C ASP A 23 4.75 0.44 -18.59
N THR A 24 5.12 -0.56 -17.82
CA THR A 24 5.99 -1.67 -18.24
C THR A 24 5.43 -2.98 -17.71
N VAL A 25 5.52 -4.05 -18.49
CA VAL A 25 5.02 -5.38 -18.11
C VAL A 25 5.92 -6.49 -18.67
N ALA A 26 6.05 -7.54 -17.88
CA ALA A 26 6.59 -8.83 -18.33
C ALA A 26 5.43 -9.67 -18.90
N THR A 27 5.51 -10.09 -20.17
CA THR A 27 4.35 -10.66 -20.89
C THR A 27 3.78 -11.96 -20.32
N LYS A 28 4.57 -12.70 -19.53
CA LYS A 28 4.14 -13.89 -18.81
C LYS A 28 3.72 -13.63 -17.36
N HIS A 29 3.84 -12.39 -16.89
CA HIS A 29 3.49 -11.91 -15.55
C HIS A 29 2.69 -10.61 -15.67
N GLN A 30 1.57 -10.66 -16.39
CA GLN A 30 0.80 -9.46 -16.74
C GLN A 30 0.09 -8.82 -15.55
N ASP A 31 -0.20 -9.61 -14.52
CA ASP A 31 -0.86 -9.19 -13.29
C ASP A 31 0.13 -8.74 -12.20
N ASP A 32 1.43 -8.97 -12.45
CA ASP A 32 2.50 -8.59 -11.53
C ASP A 32 3.04 -7.19 -11.84
N ASP A 33 3.40 -6.44 -10.81
CA ASP A 33 4.11 -5.17 -10.94
C ASP A 33 5.55 -5.42 -11.42
N TYR A 34 5.88 -4.93 -12.64
CA TYR A 34 7.23 -5.07 -13.21
C TYR A 34 8.33 -4.53 -12.29
N TYR A 35 8.09 -3.42 -11.59
CA TYR A 35 9.10 -2.81 -10.73
C TYR A 35 9.35 -3.64 -9.47
N ARG A 36 8.32 -4.33 -8.95
CA ARG A 36 8.47 -5.33 -7.89
C ARG A 36 9.24 -6.57 -8.38
N LEU A 37 8.90 -7.09 -9.54
CA LEU A 37 9.65 -8.19 -10.15
C LEU A 37 11.12 -7.81 -10.34
N LYS A 38 11.37 -6.58 -10.84
CA LYS A 38 12.72 -6.03 -11.00
C LYS A 38 13.47 -5.92 -9.68
N PHE A 39 12.81 -5.47 -8.65
CA PHE A 39 13.38 -5.32 -7.31
C PHE A 39 13.81 -6.67 -6.72
N HIS A 40 12.95 -7.68 -6.79
CA HIS A 40 13.24 -9.00 -6.21
C HIS A 40 14.19 -9.87 -7.04
N ASN A 41 14.16 -9.77 -8.37
CA ASN A 41 14.88 -10.70 -9.25
C ASN A 41 16.04 -10.04 -10.00
N GLY A 42 16.12 -8.72 -10.00
CA GLY A 42 17.09 -7.94 -10.73
C GLY A 42 16.77 -7.78 -12.22
N VAL A 43 17.22 -6.67 -12.79
CA VAL A 43 16.98 -6.32 -14.21
C VAL A 43 17.49 -7.40 -15.16
N LYS A 44 18.72 -7.91 -14.92
CA LYS A 44 19.35 -8.90 -15.78
C LYS A 44 18.53 -10.18 -15.89
N ALA A 45 17.99 -10.69 -14.77
CA ALA A 45 17.18 -11.91 -14.75
C ALA A 45 15.89 -11.74 -15.58
N LEU A 46 15.20 -10.60 -15.44
CA LEU A 46 13.97 -10.32 -16.19
C LEU A 46 14.21 -10.29 -17.71
N HIS A 47 15.33 -9.70 -18.16
CA HIS A 47 15.61 -9.55 -19.59
C HIS A 47 16.24 -10.79 -20.22
N THR A 48 16.93 -11.63 -19.45
CA THR A 48 17.62 -12.83 -19.99
C THR A 48 16.77 -14.09 -19.90
N ASN A 49 15.90 -14.23 -18.86
CA ASN A 49 15.06 -15.41 -18.68
C ASN A 49 13.69 -15.26 -19.34
N LYS A 50 13.66 -15.20 -20.67
CA LYS A 50 12.42 -15.08 -21.45
C LYS A 50 11.48 -16.28 -21.29
N SER A 51 12.00 -17.46 -20.92
CA SER A 51 11.17 -18.65 -20.66
C SER A 51 10.25 -18.43 -19.45
N LEU A 52 10.71 -17.69 -18.44
CA LEU A 52 9.95 -17.39 -17.22
C LEU A 52 9.14 -16.09 -17.36
N TYR A 53 9.79 -14.99 -17.76
CA TYR A 53 9.16 -13.67 -17.73
C TYR A 53 8.51 -13.22 -19.05
N GLY A 54 8.86 -13.88 -20.17
CA GLY A 54 8.46 -13.45 -21.49
C GLY A 54 9.26 -12.24 -21.99
N ASP A 55 8.64 -11.43 -22.82
CA ASP A 55 9.21 -10.15 -23.26
C ASP A 55 8.84 -9.01 -22.31
N ILE A 56 9.76 -8.08 -22.13
CA ILE A 56 9.48 -6.85 -21.37
C ILE A 56 9.02 -5.79 -22.37
N ILE A 57 7.78 -5.34 -22.23
CA ILE A 57 7.16 -4.37 -23.15
C ILE A 57 6.67 -3.13 -22.40
N ALA A 58 6.79 -1.97 -23.05
CA ALA A 58 6.17 -0.74 -22.57
C ALA A 58 4.71 -0.69 -22.98
N ARG A 59 3.83 -0.30 -22.05
CA ARG A 59 2.40 -0.08 -22.31
C ARG A 59 2.13 1.41 -22.59
N PRO A 60 1.55 1.79 -23.72
CA PRO A 60 1.06 3.13 -23.96
C PRO A 60 -0.05 3.47 -22.95
N VAL A 61 -0.32 4.77 -22.75
CA VAL A 61 -1.22 5.27 -21.69
C VAL A 61 -2.62 4.67 -21.79
N ASP A 62 -3.13 4.47 -23.01
CA ASP A 62 -4.46 3.89 -23.28
C ASP A 62 -4.58 2.39 -22.99
N ARG A 63 -3.47 1.72 -22.71
CA ARG A 63 -3.42 0.30 -22.32
C ARG A 63 -2.99 0.08 -20.88
N ARG A 64 -2.84 1.15 -20.10
CA ARG A 64 -2.55 1.07 -18.67
C ARG A 64 -3.84 0.92 -17.88
N GLU A 65 -3.77 0.19 -16.79
CA GLU A 65 -4.89 0.06 -15.86
C GLU A 65 -5.27 1.40 -15.25
N ASN A 66 -6.58 1.61 -15.11
CA ASN A 66 -7.12 2.79 -14.43
C ASN A 66 -7.45 2.43 -12.98
N TYR A 67 -6.91 3.22 -12.06
CA TYR A 67 -7.19 3.09 -10.65
C TYR A 67 -8.10 4.23 -10.19
N VAL A 68 -9.01 3.89 -9.28
CA VAL A 68 -9.89 4.86 -8.61
C VAL A 68 -9.46 4.92 -7.16
N LYS A 69 -9.02 6.09 -6.70
CA LYS A 69 -8.58 6.31 -5.33
C LYS A 69 -9.06 7.66 -4.80
N ARG A 70 -9.17 7.75 -3.49
CA ARG A 70 -9.40 9.03 -2.81
C ARG A 70 -8.10 9.82 -2.73
N CYS A 71 -8.13 11.09 -3.11
CA CYS A 71 -6.98 11.99 -2.99
C CYS A 71 -6.85 12.44 -1.52
N VAL A 72 -5.76 12.06 -0.86
CA VAL A 72 -5.52 12.45 0.55
C VAL A 72 -4.39 13.47 0.69
N GLY A 73 -3.44 13.51 -0.25
CA GLY A 73 -2.33 14.45 -0.27
C GLY A 73 -2.35 15.31 -1.53
N LEU A 74 -2.06 16.60 -1.39
CA LEU A 74 -2.00 17.58 -2.47
C LEU A 74 -0.56 18.06 -2.70
N PRO A 75 -0.23 18.61 -3.88
CA PRO A 75 1.09 19.16 -4.14
C PRO A 75 1.50 20.21 -3.09
N GLY A 76 2.65 20.02 -2.45
CA GLY A 76 3.19 20.83 -1.37
C GLY A 76 2.89 20.32 0.03
N ASP A 77 2.07 19.28 0.18
CA ASP A 77 1.83 18.66 1.49
C ASP A 77 3.00 17.77 1.93
N GLU A 78 3.23 17.73 3.22
CA GLU A 78 3.97 16.65 3.89
C GLU A 78 2.98 15.58 4.35
N LEU A 79 3.13 14.37 3.83
CA LEU A 79 2.30 13.22 4.16
C LEU A 79 3.05 12.25 5.06
N LYS A 80 2.40 11.80 6.13
CA LYS A 80 2.88 10.76 7.04
C LYS A 80 1.73 9.85 7.45
N ILE A 81 2.01 8.57 7.65
CA ILE A 81 1.08 7.61 8.27
C ILE A 81 1.73 7.13 9.56
N VAL A 82 0.99 7.15 10.65
CA VAL A 82 1.39 6.63 11.96
C VAL A 82 0.27 5.75 12.48
N ASP A 83 0.56 4.50 12.73
CA ASP A 83 -0.40 3.50 13.24
C ASP A 83 -1.72 3.47 12.44
N ASN A 84 -1.62 3.48 11.12
CA ASN A 84 -2.70 3.53 10.13
C ASN A 84 -3.45 4.87 10.01
N GLU A 85 -3.11 5.87 10.81
CA GLU A 85 -3.70 7.20 10.74
C GLU A 85 -2.89 8.12 9.82
N VAL A 86 -3.59 8.82 8.93
CA VAL A 86 -2.97 9.72 7.94
C VAL A 86 -2.81 11.11 8.54
N TYR A 87 -1.60 11.66 8.43
CA TYR A 87 -1.27 13.02 8.84
C TYR A 87 -0.86 13.82 7.61
N ILE A 88 -1.35 15.05 7.52
CA ILE A 88 -0.94 16.03 6.52
C ILE A 88 -0.47 17.30 7.22
N ASN A 89 0.75 17.71 6.93
CA ASN A 89 1.39 18.88 7.54
C ASN A 89 1.32 18.83 9.08
N GLY A 90 1.53 17.64 9.65
CA GLY A 90 1.48 17.38 11.09
C GLY A 90 0.07 17.26 11.71
N THR A 91 -0.99 17.47 10.92
CA THR A 91 -2.38 17.35 11.40
C THR A 91 -2.99 16.04 10.95
N GLN A 92 -3.57 15.27 11.87
CA GLN A 92 -4.29 14.04 11.57
C GLN A 92 -5.53 14.36 10.71
N LEU A 93 -5.71 13.60 9.62
CA LEU A 93 -6.91 13.70 8.80
C LEU A 93 -8.07 12.95 9.45
N GLU A 94 -9.27 13.47 9.23
CA GLU A 94 -10.50 12.75 9.57
C GLU A 94 -10.65 11.52 8.66
N ASN A 95 -10.89 10.37 9.30
CA ASN A 95 -11.09 9.13 8.58
C ASN A 95 -12.43 9.13 7.85
N PRO A 96 -12.48 8.71 6.56
CA PRO A 96 -13.75 8.52 5.87
C PRO A 96 -14.66 7.53 6.61
N ARG A 97 -15.95 7.83 6.69
CA ARG A 97 -16.96 7.01 7.42
C ARG A 97 -16.89 5.50 7.16
N TYR A 98 -16.53 5.12 5.93
CA TYR A 98 -16.47 3.71 5.52
C TYR A 98 -15.03 3.21 5.34
N LEU A 99 -14.06 3.85 6.00
CA LEU A 99 -12.70 3.33 6.04
C LEU A 99 -12.71 1.92 6.64
N GLN A 100 -12.00 1.02 6.01
CA GLN A 100 -11.85 -0.36 6.47
C GLN A 100 -10.38 -0.67 6.72
N HIS A 101 -10.12 -1.36 7.81
CA HIS A 101 -8.85 -2.04 8.07
C HIS A 101 -9.10 -3.54 8.21
N ASN A 102 -8.09 -4.34 7.95
CA ASN A 102 -8.14 -5.78 8.23
C ASN A 102 -7.99 -6.02 9.73
N TYR A 103 -8.89 -6.81 10.30
CA TYR A 103 -8.85 -7.18 11.70
C TYR A 103 -8.81 -8.71 11.86
N PHE A 104 -8.13 -9.16 12.90
CA PHE A 104 -8.37 -10.47 13.48
C PHE A 104 -9.54 -10.35 14.45
N ILE A 105 -10.53 -11.20 14.26
CA ILE A 105 -11.68 -11.35 15.14
C ILE A 105 -11.52 -12.68 15.88
N ILE A 106 -11.23 -12.60 17.16
CA ILE A 106 -10.90 -13.73 18.02
C ILE A 106 -12.14 -14.08 18.83
N THR A 107 -12.62 -15.31 18.70
CA THR A 107 -13.74 -15.79 19.51
C THR A 107 -13.26 -16.29 20.87
N ARG A 108 -14.18 -16.40 21.82
CA ARG A 108 -13.91 -17.17 23.04
C ARG A 108 -13.71 -18.64 22.70
N PRO A 109 -12.93 -19.40 23.50
CA PRO A 109 -12.70 -20.82 23.27
C PRO A 109 -14.00 -21.61 23.07
N GLY A 110 -14.02 -22.48 22.06
CA GLY A 110 -15.19 -23.30 21.71
C GLY A 110 -16.35 -22.56 21.03
N ASN A 111 -16.24 -21.25 20.82
CA ASN A 111 -17.28 -20.46 20.16
C ASN A 111 -16.98 -20.23 18.68
N SER A 112 -18.03 -19.86 17.93
CA SER A 112 -17.93 -19.43 16.55
C SER A 112 -18.92 -18.30 16.28
N ILE A 113 -18.70 -17.56 15.20
CA ILE A 113 -19.62 -16.52 14.73
C ILE A 113 -20.45 -17.13 13.61
N ALA A 114 -21.78 -17.05 13.73
CA ALA A 114 -22.69 -17.63 12.75
C ALA A 114 -22.64 -16.87 11.41
N ASP A 115 -22.77 -17.55 10.28
CA ASP A 115 -22.78 -16.96 8.92
C ASP A 115 -23.84 -15.86 8.77
N ARG A 116 -24.97 -16.00 9.46
CA ARG A 116 -26.03 -14.96 9.47
C ARG A 116 -25.52 -13.64 10.06
N THR A 117 -24.66 -13.69 11.07
CA THR A 117 -24.06 -12.50 11.70
C THR A 117 -23.18 -11.77 10.70
N TRP A 118 -22.31 -12.48 10.00
CA TRP A 118 -21.46 -11.91 8.97
C TRP A 118 -22.26 -11.24 7.85
N ARG A 119 -23.28 -11.93 7.33
CA ARG A 119 -24.17 -11.36 6.32
C ARG A 119 -24.92 -10.11 6.79
N ASN A 120 -25.39 -10.11 8.04
CA ASN A 120 -26.09 -8.94 8.60
C ASN A 120 -25.16 -7.72 8.77
N LEU A 121 -23.86 -7.96 8.95
CA LEU A 121 -22.85 -6.91 8.98
C LEU A 121 -22.44 -6.43 7.58
N GLY A 122 -22.84 -7.13 6.54
CA GLY A 122 -22.41 -6.85 5.16
C GLY A 122 -21.02 -7.39 4.81
N VAL A 123 -20.51 -8.35 5.60
CA VAL A 123 -19.26 -9.05 5.29
C VAL A 123 -19.57 -10.15 4.26
N TYR A 124 -18.91 -10.09 3.11
CA TYR A 124 -19.04 -11.10 2.07
C TYR A 124 -18.10 -12.28 2.32
N ASN A 125 -18.49 -13.46 1.85
CA ASN A 125 -17.66 -14.67 2.00
C ASN A 125 -16.27 -14.53 1.33
N SER A 126 -16.14 -13.72 0.31
CA SER A 126 -14.87 -13.39 -0.35
C SER A 126 -13.89 -12.64 0.55
N ASP A 127 -14.41 -11.95 1.56
CA ASP A 127 -13.64 -11.05 2.42
C ASP A 127 -13.47 -11.64 3.84
N LEU A 128 -14.04 -12.81 4.08
CA LEU A 128 -13.99 -13.51 5.36
C LEU A 128 -13.08 -14.74 5.28
N TYR A 129 -12.05 -14.76 6.07
CA TYR A 129 -11.09 -15.86 6.15
C TYR A 129 -11.07 -16.44 7.57
N GLU A 130 -11.35 -17.73 7.73
CA GLU A 130 -11.07 -18.43 8.97
C GLU A 130 -9.59 -18.84 8.98
N ILE A 131 -8.85 -18.38 9.96
CA ILE A 131 -7.42 -18.65 10.10
C ILE A 131 -7.24 -19.97 10.80
N THR A 132 -6.74 -20.95 10.09
CA THR A 132 -6.52 -22.31 10.61
C THR A 132 -5.03 -22.61 10.93
N ASN A 133 -4.13 -21.67 10.65
CA ASN A 133 -2.70 -21.84 10.89
C ASN A 133 -2.40 -21.70 12.40
N PRO A 134 -1.92 -22.76 13.08
CA PRO A 134 -1.63 -22.72 14.53
C PRO A 134 -0.58 -21.67 14.91
N GLN A 135 0.32 -21.32 14.00
CA GLN A 135 1.35 -20.30 14.28
C GLN A 135 0.73 -18.90 14.47
N VAL A 136 -0.42 -18.64 13.87
CA VAL A 136 -1.15 -17.40 14.09
C VAL A 136 -1.72 -17.33 15.50
N ASN A 137 -2.30 -18.43 15.98
CA ASN A 137 -2.81 -18.50 17.34
C ASN A 137 -1.67 -18.27 18.35
N LEU A 138 -0.52 -18.90 18.12
CA LEU A 138 0.67 -18.70 18.95
C LEU A 138 1.16 -17.24 18.91
N ALA A 139 1.22 -16.63 17.72
CA ALA A 139 1.63 -15.24 17.57
C ALA A 139 0.65 -14.26 18.24
N LEU A 140 -0.64 -14.61 18.31
CA LEU A 140 -1.67 -13.86 19.04
C LEU A 140 -1.72 -14.20 20.54
N GLY A 141 -0.83 -15.07 21.04
CA GLY A 141 -0.81 -15.49 22.45
C GLY A 141 -2.03 -16.30 22.89
N LEU A 142 -2.68 -17.00 21.95
CA LEU A 142 -3.89 -17.79 22.22
C LEU A 142 -3.50 -19.19 22.63
N GLU A 143 -3.91 -19.59 23.85
CA GLU A 143 -3.74 -20.90 24.38
C GLU A 143 -5.08 -21.67 24.50
N PRO A 144 -5.08 -22.99 24.43
CA PRO A 144 -6.28 -23.79 24.70
C PRO A 144 -6.86 -23.47 26.08
N ASP A 145 -8.17 -23.40 26.17
CA ASP A 145 -8.84 -23.26 27.46
C ASP A 145 -8.43 -24.37 28.44
N SER A 146 -7.96 -23.99 29.61
CA SER A 146 -7.36 -24.91 30.58
C SER A 146 -8.31 -25.97 31.14
N VAL A 147 -9.62 -25.77 31.04
CA VAL A 147 -10.66 -26.65 31.55
C VAL A 147 -11.24 -27.54 30.48
N SER A 148 -11.63 -26.93 29.34
CA SER A 148 -12.30 -27.63 28.24
C SER A 148 -11.34 -28.12 27.16
N GLY A 149 -10.11 -27.59 27.10
CA GLY A 149 -9.18 -27.82 25.99
C GLY A 149 -9.61 -27.15 24.67
N ALA A 150 -10.70 -26.38 24.67
CA ALA A 150 -11.23 -25.75 23.47
C ALA A 150 -10.32 -24.60 22.96
N LEU A 151 -10.23 -24.47 21.65
CA LEU A 151 -9.46 -23.44 20.99
C LEU A 151 -10.34 -22.22 20.61
N ASN A 152 -9.71 -21.07 20.55
CA ASN A 152 -10.31 -19.89 19.92
C ASN A 152 -10.39 -20.11 18.40
N LYS A 153 -11.47 -19.65 17.77
CA LYS A 153 -11.48 -19.44 16.33
C LYS A 153 -11.00 -18.01 16.03
N VAL A 154 -10.18 -17.89 15.01
CA VAL A 154 -9.68 -16.60 14.55
C VAL A 154 -10.20 -16.38 13.13
N TYR A 155 -10.92 -15.30 12.93
CA TYR A 155 -11.34 -14.85 11.61
C TYR A 155 -10.54 -13.62 11.22
N MET A 156 -10.34 -13.41 9.92
CA MET A 156 -9.77 -12.18 9.37
C MET A 156 -10.76 -11.59 8.37
N SER A 157 -11.04 -10.29 8.52
CA SER A 157 -11.94 -9.57 7.60
C SER A 157 -11.65 -8.07 7.63
N PRO A 158 -11.87 -7.36 6.49
CA PRO A 158 -11.93 -5.91 6.48
C PRO A 158 -13.20 -5.45 7.19
N LEU A 159 -13.05 -4.57 8.18
CA LEU A 159 -14.17 -4.03 8.96
C LEU A 159 -14.10 -2.50 9.01
N THR A 160 -15.26 -1.85 8.96
CA THR A 160 -15.42 -0.46 9.41
C THR A 160 -15.50 -0.40 10.93
N GLU A 161 -15.32 0.79 11.53
CA GLU A 161 -15.48 0.96 12.98
C GLU A 161 -16.89 0.59 13.46
N GLU A 162 -17.93 0.85 12.66
CA GLU A 162 -19.29 0.43 12.97
C GLU A 162 -19.44 -1.10 13.02
N MET A 163 -18.87 -1.82 12.05
CA MET A 163 -18.91 -3.28 12.01
C MET A 163 -18.12 -3.88 13.17
N LYS A 164 -16.94 -3.33 13.46
CA LYS A 164 -16.09 -3.72 14.59
C LYS A 164 -16.84 -3.55 15.93
N SER A 165 -17.48 -2.39 16.15
CA SER A 165 -18.26 -2.14 17.37
C SER A 165 -19.37 -3.16 17.55
N LYS A 166 -20.14 -3.46 16.50
CA LYS A 166 -21.21 -4.47 16.54
C LYS A 166 -20.69 -5.89 16.84
N LEU A 167 -19.51 -6.24 16.33
CA LEU A 167 -18.89 -7.53 16.64
C LEU A 167 -18.39 -7.59 18.08
N GLN A 168 -17.88 -6.50 18.63
CA GLN A 168 -17.42 -6.42 20.02
C GLN A 168 -18.54 -6.62 21.05
N GLU A 169 -19.79 -6.31 20.69
CA GLU A 169 -20.96 -6.52 21.53
C GLU A 169 -21.37 -8.01 21.65
N LEU A 170 -20.86 -8.87 20.76
CA LEU A 170 -21.18 -10.28 20.76
C LEU A 170 -20.47 -11.01 21.92
N GLN A 171 -21.22 -11.75 22.73
CA GLN A 171 -20.65 -12.56 23.82
C GLN A 171 -19.66 -13.63 23.33
N THR A 172 -19.77 -14.05 22.07
CA THR A 172 -18.90 -15.02 21.43
C THR A 172 -17.55 -14.45 21.06
N VAL A 173 -17.43 -13.14 20.91
CA VAL A 173 -16.17 -12.44 20.56
C VAL A 173 -15.40 -12.17 21.85
N GLN A 174 -14.13 -12.51 21.84
CA GLN A 174 -13.19 -12.23 22.93
C GLN A 174 -12.47 -10.91 22.67
N GLU A 175 -11.92 -10.74 21.46
CA GLU A 175 -11.08 -9.59 21.11
C GLU A 175 -11.12 -9.34 19.60
N ILE A 176 -10.89 -8.10 19.20
CA ILE A 176 -10.70 -7.70 17.81
C ILE A 176 -9.42 -6.86 17.72
N VAL A 177 -8.43 -7.36 16.98
CA VAL A 177 -7.10 -6.78 16.85
C VAL A 177 -6.85 -6.40 15.39
N ILE A 178 -6.29 -5.22 15.14
CA ILE A 178 -5.87 -4.84 13.78
C ILE A 178 -4.77 -5.79 13.30
N VAL A 179 -4.86 -6.23 12.04
CA VAL A 179 -3.82 -7.07 11.44
C VAL A 179 -2.58 -6.22 11.18
N PRO A 180 -1.42 -6.55 11.80
CA PRO A 180 -0.19 -5.83 11.53
C PRO A 180 0.17 -5.88 10.03
N SER A 181 0.69 -4.80 9.47
CA SER A 181 1.01 -4.72 8.04
C SER A 181 2.07 -5.73 7.61
N GLU A 182 2.96 -6.11 8.51
CA GLU A 182 4.03 -7.09 8.31
C GLU A 182 3.61 -8.54 8.61
N PHE A 183 2.35 -8.78 9.02
CA PHE A 183 1.88 -10.11 9.43
C PHE A 183 2.09 -11.19 8.36
N PHE A 184 1.93 -10.81 7.08
CA PHE A 184 2.15 -11.70 5.94
C PHE A 184 3.56 -11.61 5.34
N GLY A 185 4.52 -11.06 6.07
CA GLY A 185 5.90 -10.86 5.66
C GLY A 185 6.28 -9.39 5.52
N LYS A 186 7.49 -9.13 4.98
CA LYS A 186 7.96 -7.75 4.81
C LYS A 186 7.01 -6.97 3.87
N ASP A 187 6.50 -5.85 4.37
CA ASP A 187 5.59 -4.98 3.63
C ASP A 187 6.40 -3.99 2.76
N TYR A 188 6.61 -4.37 1.50
CA TYR A 188 7.32 -3.51 0.55
C TYR A 188 6.41 -2.39 0.04
N VAL A 189 6.57 -1.20 0.59
CA VAL A 189 5.91 0.03 0.13
C VAL A 189 6.86 0.88 -0.71
N TYR A 190 6.32 1.85 -1.43
CA TYR A 190 7.13 2.82 -2.19
C TYR A 190 7.89 3.77 -1.23
N PRO A 191 9.16 4.11 -1.51
CA PRO A 191 9.98 3.60 -2.60
C PRO A 191 10.47 2.16 -2.34
N LEU A 192 10.56 1.35 -3.40
CA LEU A 192 11.09 -0.01 -3.29
C LEU A 192 12.61 0.05 -3.03
N SER A 193 13.00 -0.23 -1.79
CA SER A 193 14.40 -0.29 -1.33
C SER A 193 14.52 -1.30 -0.19
N GLU A 194 15.65 -2.00 -0.11
CA GLU A 194 15.95 -2.88 1.02
C GLU A 194 16.13 -2.11 2.33
N ASP A 195 16.60 -0.88 2.24
CA ASP A 195 16.80 0.00 3.39
C ASP A 195 15.51 0.70 3.83
N ASN A 196 14.43 0.58 3.05
CA ASN A 196 13.16 1.17 3.41
C ASN A 196 12.51 0.40 4.56
N THR A 197 12.36 1.06 5.69
CA THR A 197 11.73 0.51 6.90
C THR A 197 10.24 0.86 7.02
N TRP A 198 9.70 1.60 6.06
CA TRP A 198 8.30 1.98 6.07
C TRP A 198 7.37 0.81 5.80
N THR A 199 6.21 0.87 6.39
CA THR A 199 5.12 -0.08 6.20
C THR A 199 3.85 0.65 5.78
N ARG A 200 2.78 -0.06 5.45
CA ARG A 200 1.47 0.58 5.19
C ARG A 200 0.91 1.29 6.42
N SER A 201 1.22 0.76 7.61
CA SER A 201 0.76 1.31 8.89
C SER A 201 1.62 2.48 9.37
N ASN A 202 2.90 2.52 9.00
CA ASN A 202 3.87 3.56 9.40
C ASN A 202 4.69 3.98 8.19
N TYR A 203 4.37 5.12 7.60
CA TYR A 203 4.89 5.56 6.31
C TYR A 203 5.29 7.02 6.33
N GLY A 204 6.39 7.36 5.67
CA GLY A 204 6.87 8.74 5.56
C GLY A 204 7.71 9.21 6.76
N PRO A 205 7.88 10.56 6.91
CA PRO A 205 7.21 11.61 6.13
C PRO A 205 7.70 11.72 4.69
N ILE A 206 6.84 12.12 3.77
CA ILE A 206 7.18 12.47 2.40
C ILE A 206 6.64 13.85 2.03
N LEU A 207 7.45 14.66 1.36
CA LEU A 207 6.99 15.89 0.74
C LEU A 207 6.42 15.57 -0.65
N ILE A 208 5.15 15.88 -0.88
CA ILE A 208 4.52 15.76 -2.20
C ILE A 208 4.98 16.95 -3.06
N PRO A 209 5.69 16.73 -4.16
CA PRO A 209 6.23 17.84 -4.93
C PRO A 209 5.14 18.76 -5.47
N LYS A 210 5.43 20.05 -5.43
CA LYS A 210 4.61 21.09 -6.07
C LYS A 210 5.43 21.76 -7.16
N ARG A 211 4.77 22.19 -8.24
CA ARG A 211 5.42 22.99 -9.30
C ARG A 211 6.17 24.18 -8.69
N GLY A 212 7.42 24.34 -9.09
CA GLY A 212 8.31 25.40 -8.61
C GLY A 212 8.97 25.10 -7.26
N THR A 213 8.65 23.98 -6.60
CA THR A 213 9.34 23.57 -5.38
C THR A 213 10.69 22.97 -5.74
N THR A 214 11.74 23.44 -5.06
CA THR A 214 13.08 22.88 -5.15
C THR A 214 13.32 21.93 -3.97
N VAL A 215 13.77 20.72 -4.25
CA VAL A 215 14.18 19.74 -3.24
C VAL A 215 15.68 19.46 -3.38
N LYS A 216 16.38 19.39 -2.26
CA LYS A 216 17.75 18.87 -2.23
C LYS A 216 17.70 17.35 -2.42
N LEU A 217 18.46 16.83 -3.38
CA LEU A 217 18.57 15.39 -3.61
C LEU A 217 19.60 14.79 -2.67
N THR A 218 19.17 13.83 -1.86
CA THR A 218 20.01 13.10 -0.92
C THR A 218 19.83 11.59 -1.10
N PRO A 219 20.78 10.75 -0.69
CA PRO A 219 20.63 9.30 -0.80
C PRO A 219 19.30 8.77 -0.25
N GLU A 220 18.77 9.38 0.81
CA GLU A 220 17.54 8.96 1.49
C GLU A 220 16.29 9.31 0.70
N ASN A 221 16.31 10.38 -0.13
CA ASN A 221 15.12 10.86 -0.82
C ASN A 221 15.14 10.69 -2.35
N ILE A 222 16.28 10.35 -2.93
CA ILE A 222 16.41 10.14 -4.39
C ILE A 222 15.38 9.12 -4.87
N ALA A 223 15.24 7.99 -4.19
CA ALA A 223 14.30 6.94 -4.56
C ALA A 223 12.82 7.41 -4.57
N LEU A 224 12.48 8.41 -3.75
CA LEU A 224 11.15 9.01 -3.75
C LEU A 224 10.88 9.85 -5.01
N TYR A 225 11.90 10.56 -5.50
CA TYR A 225 11.71 11.56 -6.55
C TYR A 225 12.19 11.11 -7.93
N GLU A 226 13.05 10.08 -8.01
CA GLU A 226 13.62 9.58 -9.27
C GLU A 226 12.56 9.40 -10.35
N ARG A 227 11.45 8.73 -10.02
CA ARG A 227 10.40 8.44 -10.99
C ARG A 227 9.68 9.71 -11.45
N CYS A 228 9.43 10.65 -10.55
CA CYS A 228 8.85 11.96 -10.90
C CYS A 228 9.76 12.70 -11.88
N ILE A 229 11.04 12.80 -11.55
CA ILE A 229 12.02 13.53 -12.35
C ILE A 229 12.21 12.88 -13.72
N LYS A 230 12.44 11.56 -13.74
CA LYS A 230 12.78 10.82 -14.95
C LYS A 230 11.58 10.56 -15.85
N VAL A 231 10.50 10.00 -15.28
CA VAL A 231 9.39 9.47 -16.09
C VAL A 231 8.31 10.52 -16.36
N TYR A 232 7.93 11.28 -15.33
CA TYR A 232 6.82 12.22 -15.46
C TYR A 232 7.25 13.58 -16.00
N GLU A 233 8.46 14.02 -15.67
CA GLU A 233 9.02 15.27 -16.20
C GLU A 233 9.99 15.07 -17.39
N GLY A 234 10.28 13.81 -17.72
CA GLY A 234 10.98 13.42 -18.95
C GLY A 234 12.45 13.81 -19.00
N ASN A 235 13.12 13.92 -17.85
CA ASN A 235 14.53 14.24 -17.80
C ASN A 235 15.38 12.96 -17.97
N ASP A 236 16.56 13.08 -18.56
CA ASP A 236 17.56 12.00 -18.52
C ASP A 236 18.26 12.00 -17.13
N PHE A 237 17.54 11.48 -16.13
CA PHE A 237 18.01 11.43 -14.75
C PHE A 237 18.71 10.09 -14.48
N MET A 238 19.96 10.16 -14.02
CA MET A 238 20.77 8.99 -13.66
C MET A 238 21.28 9.13 -12.22
N VAL A 239 21.36 7.99 -11.54
CA VAL A 239 21.88 7.87 -10.16
C VAL A 239 23.02 6.85 -10.18
N GLU A 240 24.20 7.26 -9.70
CA GLU A 240 25.38 6.43 -9.51
C GLU A 240 25.92 6.61 -8.09
N GLY A 241 25.58 5.67 -7.21
CA GLY A 241 25.83 5.82 -5.77
C GLY A 241 25.10 7.05 -5.24
N ASP A 242 25.82 7.96 -4.62
CA ASP A 242 25.27 9.21 -4.06
C ASP A 242 25.23 10.38 -5.05
N LYS A 243 25.58 10.13 -6.31
CA LYS A 243 25.68 11.18 -7.34
C LYS A 243 24.51 11.11 -8.29
N CYS A 244 23.88 12.27 -8.50
CA CYS A 244 22.82 12.42 -9.49
C CYS A 244 23.28 13.27 -10.66
N THR A 245 22.82 12.91 -11.86
CA THR A 245 22.99 13.74 -13.05
C THR A 245 21.64 13.93 -13.76
N ILE A 246 21.49 15.08 -14.41
CA ILE A 246 20.39 15.36 -15.35
C ILE A 246 21.04 15.79 -16.67
N ASP A 247 20.68 15.12 -17.75
CA ASP A 247 21.26 15.36 -19.08
C ASP A 247 22.80 15.36 -19.07
N GLY A 248 23.38 14.42 -18.28
CA GLY A 248 24.82 14.26 -18.08
C GLY A 248 25.48 15.31 -17.19
N LYS A 249 24.74 16.26 -16.60
CA LYS A 249 25.28 17.29 -15.70
C LYS A 249 25.01 16.92 -14.25
N PRO A 250 26.03 17.02 -13.35
CA PRO A 250 25.85 16.78 -11.93
C PRO A 250 24.81 17.74 -11.32
N VAL A 251 23.91 17.20 -10.49
CA VAL A 251 22.91 17.97 -9.74
C VAL A 251 22.85 17.53 -8.29
N THR A 252 22.60 18.49 -7.39
CA THR A 252 22.39 18.24 -5.96
C THR A 252 20.99 18.65 -5.49
N GLU A 253 20.23 19.27 -6.37
CA GLU A 253 18.86 19.70 -6.11
C GLU A 253 18.04 19.62 -7.41
N TYR A 254 16.72 19.61 -7.27
CA TYR A 254 15.81 19.56 -8.40
C TYR A 254 14.60 20.47 -8.15
N THR A 255 14.24 21.30 -9.16
CA THR A 255 13.02 22.12 -9.15
C THR A 255 11.96 21.46 -10.02
N PHE A 256 10.83 21.09 -9.43
CA PHE A 256 9.70 20.45 -10.14
C PHE A 256 8.98 21.42 -11.07
N LYS A 257 8.57 20.95 -12.27
CA LYS A 257 7.98 21.74 -13.36
C LYS A 257 6.46 21.73 -13.38
#